data_75d1f1bd52a1de846d904f674599aca0
#
_entry.id   75d1f1bd52a1de846d904f674599aca0
#
_cell.length_a   1.000
_cell.length_b   1.000
_cell.length_c   1.000
_cell.angle_alpha   90.00
_cell.angle_beta   90.00
_cell.angle_gamma   90.00
#
_symmetry.space_group_name_H-M   'P 1'
#
loop_
_entity.id
_entity.type
_entity.pdbx_description
1 polymer ?
#
loop_
_entity_poly.entity_id
_entity_poly.type
_entity_poly.pdbx_seq_one_letter_code
_entity_poly.pdbx_strand_id
1 'polypeptide(L)'
;VGWPDYARRMSILPRPGRRNGIEGPQEAAHADPTRPGCSNGRMAPSPAAPPVVRAAIEAAWRQESARVVAVLVRMLRDVDLAEELAQDALVSALEKWPRDGIPDNPGAWLMAAAKNRGIDHLRRGKLLQRKHEELAYELESAHEDAPRPEDGADDAVGDDLLRLVFIACHPKLSRDAQVALTLRLLGGLTTDEIARAFLVPEATIAQRIVRAKRTLGESDAAFEEPRAVDLHARLDPVLAVLYLVFNEGYAATAGDDWIRPQLCAEALRLGRLVAGLLPGEAEAHGLLALMALQASRLPARVDADGAPVLLADQDRTRWDRALVAEGLAALARATALDPGGPYTLQAAIAACHAQAPSTEATDWARIATLYASLADVAPSPVVELNRAVAVSMAEGPAAGLAIVEAIADAPALRQYHLLPAVRGDLLRKLGREAEARAEFERAAGMARNARERDLLLARAGNGDVAAGRRSN
;
A
#
# COMPACT_ATOMS: atom_id res chain seq x y z
N VAL A 1 -17.95 2.40 -12.64
CA VAL A 1 -17.94 2.57 -11.18
C VAL A 1 -16.66 1.94 -10.69
N GLY A 2 -15.82 2.74 -10.05
CA GLY A 2 -14.44 2.35 -9.71
C GLY A 2 -14.39 1.46 -8.46
N TRP A 3 -13.51 0.49 -8.49
CA TRP A 3 -13.13 -0.44 -7.43
C TRP A 3 -12.45 0.14 -6.17
N PRO A 4 -12.01 1.43 -6.11
CA PRO A 4 -11.06 1.91 -5.12
C PRO A 4 -11.52 1.89 -3.66
N ASP A 5 -12.83 2.00 -3.41
CA ASP A 5 -13.35 2.11 -2.05
C ASP A 5 -13.66 0.77 -1.35
N TYR A 6 -13.63 -0.33 -2.09
CA TYR A 6 -13.86 -1.67 -1.53
C TYR A 6 -12.79 -2.05 -0.50
N ALA A 7 -11.53 -1.81 -0.80
CA ALA A 7 -10.42 -2.15 0.10
C ALA A 7 -10.40 -1.37 1.41
N ARG A 8 -10.85 -0.11 1.41
CA ARG A 8 -10.94 0.68 2.65
C ARG A 8 -11.91 0.10 3.65
N ARG A 9 -12.92 -0.65 3.20
CA ARG A 9 -13.97 -1.21 4.07
C ARG A 9 -13.81 -2.70 4.36
N MET A 10 -13.07 -3.46 3.52
CA MET A 10 -12.65 -4.82 3.88
C MET A 10 -11.70 -4.85 5.08
N SER A 11 -10.98 -3.75 5.36
CA SER A 11 -10.19 -3.60 6.59
C SER A 11 -11.03 -3.39 7.85
N ILE A 12 -12.36 -3.30 7.75
CA ILE A 12 -13.32 -3.25 8.86
C ILE A 12 -13.98 -4.62 8.98
N LEU A 13 -13.21 -5.66 9.26
CA LEU A 13 -13.74 -6.84 9.93
C LEU A 13 -14.11 -6.44 11.37
N PRO A 14 -15.25 -6.92 11.91
CA PRO A 14 -15.71 -6.51 13.23
C PRO A 14 -14.70 -6.91 14.29
N ARG A 15 -14.17 -5.92 14.99
CA ARG A 15 -13.40 -6.15 16.22
C ARG A 15 -14.33 -6.75 17.27
N PRO A 16 -13.94 -7.78 18.02
CA PRO A 16 -14.60 -8.14 19.27
C PRO A 16 -14.49 -6.93 20.21
N GLY A 17 -15.61 -6.54 20.80
CA GLY A 17 -15.81 -5.29 21.51
C GLY A 17 -14.80 -4.99 22.60
N ARG A 18 -14.38 -3.74 22.66
CA ARG A 18 -13.86 -3.09 23.87
C ARG A 18 -14.71 -1.88 24.23
N ARG A 19 -15.09 -1.90 25.50
CA ARG A 19 -15.86 -0.87 26.19
C ARG A 19 -15.04 0.39 26.44
N ASN A 20 -15.80 1.48 26.56
CA ASN A 20 -15.49 2.85 26.94
C ASN A 20 -14.50 3.08 28.09
N GLY A 21 -13.84 4.23 27.99
CA GLY A 21 -13.67 5.14 29.14
C GLY A 21 -12.26 5.65 29.27
N ILE A 22 -12.10 6.94 29.16
CA ILE A 22 -11.73 7.93 30.19
C ILE A 22 -10.98 9.08 29.50
N GLU A 23 -11.61 10.24 29.65
CA GLU A 23 -11.02 11.56 29.46
C GLU A 23 -10.03 11.88 30.61
N GLY A 24 -8.99 12.65 30.31
CA GLY A 24 -8.09 13.26 31.29
C GLY A 24 -7.21 14.35 30.67
N PRO A 25 -6.78 15.38 31.40
CA PRO A 25 -6.76 16.75 30.91
C PRO A 25 -5.42 17.23 30.34
N GLN A 26 -5.53 18.36 29.63
CA GLN A 26 -4.44 19.21 29.12
C GLN A 26 -3.63 19.81 30.27
N GLU A 27 -2.31 19.73 30.15
CA GLU A 27 -1.41 20.63 30.85
C GLU A 27 -0.41 21.26 29.87
N ALA A 28 -0.43 22.59 29.88
CA ALA A 28 0.47 23.45 29.14
C ALA A 28 1.79 23.60 29.94
N ALA A 29 2.94 23.46 29.28
CA ALA A 29 4.22 23.82 29.84
C ALA A 29 4.95 24.85 28.98
N HIS A 30 5.27 25.98 29.58
CA HIS A 30 6.01 27.13 29.10
C HIS A 30 7.44 26.75 28.70
N ALA A 31 7.91 27.30 27.59
CA ALA A 31 9.32 27.29 27.20
C ALA A 31 10.00 28.57 27.66
N ASP A 32 11.16 28.42 28.30
CA ASP A 32 12.10 29.47 28.71
C ASP A 32 13.20 29.64 27.63
N PRO A 33 13.46 30.85 27.11
CA PRO A 33 14.46 31.09 26.07
C PRO A 33 15.69 31.79 26.64
N THR A 34 16.67 31.05 27.16
CA THR A 34 18.04 31.62 27.31
C THR A 34 19.12 30.54 27.44
N ARG A 35 19.85 30.28 26.34
CA ARG A 35 21.25 29.83 26.42
C ARG A 35 22.05 30.29 25.19
N PRO A 36 23.29 30.76 25.37
CA PRO A 36 24.06 31.41 24.32
C PRO A 36 24.80 30.41 23.42
N GLY A 37 25.04 30.88 22.17
CA GLY A 37 25.52 30.14 21.04
C GLY A 37 26.94 29.56 21.20
N CYS A 38 27.07 28.33 20.66
CA CYS A 38 28.35 27.76 20.23
C CYS A 38 28.51 28.03 18.74
N SER A 39 29.62 28.64 18.38
CA SER A 39 30.03 28.96 17.02
C SER A 39 30.24 27.69 16.19
N ASN A 40 29.34 27.42 15.26
CA ASN A 40 29.54 26.41 14.22
C ASN A 40 30.53 26.93 13.17
N GLY A 41 31.73 26.33 13.12
CA GLY A 41 32.62 26.42 11.98
C GLY A 41 31.86 25.94 10.73
N ARG A 42 31.65 26.84 9.77
CA ARG A 42 31.11 26.49 8.46
C ARG A 42 32.08 25.56 7.76
N MET A 43 31.77 24.27 7.74
CA MET A 43 32.33 23.35 6.77
C MET A 43 31.83 23.76 5.38
N ALA A 44 32.72 23.96 4.43
CA ALA A 44 32.37 24.26 3.05
C ALA A 44 31.46 23.14 2.50
N PRO A 45 30.41 23.47 1.72
CA PRO A 45 29.57 22.46 1.12
C PRO A 45 30.42 21.56 0.20
N SER A 46 30.41 20.25 0.47
CA SER A 46 31.02 19.25 -0.41
C SER A 46 30.44 19.40 -1.83
N PRO A 47 31.25 19.36 -2.90
CA PRO A 47 30.76 19.51 -4.26
C PRO A 47 29.66 18.49 -4.52
N ALA A 48 28.52 18.94 -5.01
CA ALA A 48 27.38 18.07 -5.31
C ALA A 48 27.81 16.92 -6.24
N ALA A 49 27.48 15.69 -5.88
CA ALA A 49 27.81 14.51 -6.67
C ALA A 49 27.34 14.67 -8.14
N PRO A 50 28.13 14.22 -9.12
CA PRO A 50 27.74 14.26 -10.53
C PRO A 50 26.34 13.64 -10.73
N PRO A 51 25.48 14.18 -11.62
CA PRO A 51 24.09 13.70 -11.79
C PRO A 51 24.00 12.19 -12.07
N VAL A 52 24.93 11.63 -12.82
CA VAL A 52 25.01 10.19 -13.14
C VAL A 52 25.26 9.36 -11.89
N VAL A 53 26.19 9.79 -11.03
CA VAL A 53 26.51 9.08 -9.79
C VAL A 53 25.33 9.13 -8.82
N ARG A 54 24.68 10.29 -8.71
CA ARG A 54 23.47 10.43 -7.87
C ARG A 54 22.35 9.51 -8.33
N ALA A 55 22.06 9.48 -9.64
CA ALA A 55 21.05 8.59 -10.20
C ALA A 55 21.36 7.10 -9.94
N ALA A 56 22.65 6.71 -10.04
CA ALA A 56 23.07 5.34 -9.72
C ALA A 56 22.87 4.99 -8.23
N ILE A 57 23.21 5.94 -7.32
CA ILE A 57 22.99 5.76 -5.88
C ILE A 57 21.49 5.63 -5.57
N GLU A 58 20.66 6.50 -6.12
CA GLU A 58 19.21 6.46 -5.93
C GLU A 58 18.59 5.15 -6.45
N ALA A 59 19.04 4.67 -7.62
CA ALA A 59 18.60 3.41 -8.20
C ALA A 59 19.00 2.21 -7.32
N ALA A 60 20.27 2.15 -6.90
CA ALA A 60 20.76 1.09 -6.03
C ALA A 60 20.06 1.10 -4.67
N TRP A 61 19.87 2.28 -4.08
CA TRP A 61 19.16 2.41 -2.81
C TRP A 61 17.71 1.94 -2.91
N ARG A 62 16.98 2.38 -3.93
CA ARG A 62 15.58 1.97 -4.13
C ARG A 62 15.43 0.46 -4.28
N GLN A 63 16.42 -0.20 -4.88
CA GLN A 63 16.41 -1.64 -5.09
C GLN A 63 16.79 -2.41 -3.82
N GLU A 64 17.79 -1.94 -3.05
CA GLU A 64 18.44 -2.72 -2.00
C GLU A 64 18.12 -2.28 -0.58
N SER A 65 17.53 -1.08 -0.37
CA SER A 65 17.29 -0.52 0.96
C SER A 65 16.52 -1.47 1.89
N ALA A 66 15.46 -2.10 1.39
CA ALA A 66 14.67 -3.04 2.17
C ALA A 66 15.48 -4.26 2.64
N ARG A 67 16.36 -4.80 1.78
CA ARG A 67 17.25 -5.92 2.09
C ARG A 67 18.28 -5.51 3.14
N VAL A 68 18.88 -4.33 2.98
CA VAL A 68 19.85 -3.78 3.93
C VAL A 68 19.22 -3.58 5.31
N VAL A 69 18.05 -2.96 5.37
CA VAL A 69 17.31 -2.76 6.63
C VAL A 69 16.92 -4.10 7.24
N ALA A 70 16.43 -5.07 6.45
CA ALA A 70 16.02 -6.39 6.94
C ALA A 70 17.17 -7.13 7.65
N VAL A 71 18.34 -7.17 7.01
CA VAL A 71 19.54 -7.79 7.60
C VAL A 71 19.96 -7.08 8.88
N LEU A 72 19.95 -5.74 8.91
CA LEU A 72 20.28 -4.97 10.12
C LEU A 72 19.27 -5.19 11.24
N VAL A 73 17.96 -5.24 10.93
CA VAL A 73 16.91 -5.54 11.94
C VAL A 73 17.12 -6.92 12.55
N ARG A 74 17.46 -7.94 11.75
CA ARG A 74 17.81 -9.26 12.28
C ARG A 74 19.01 -9.22 13.22
N MET A 75 20.06 -8.46 12.85
CA MET A 75 21.30 -8.38 13.63
C MET A 75 21.12 -7.60 14.93
N LEU A 76 20.35 -6.51 14.91
CA LEU A 76 20.27 -5.51 15.97
C LEU A 76 19.01 -5.65 16.82
N ARG A 77 17.93 -6.28 16.30
CA ARG A 77 16.59 -6.36 16.90
C ARG A 77 16.02 -4.98 17.27
N ASP A 78 16.41 -3.97 16.50
CA ASP A 78 16.02 -2.58 16.66
C ASP A 78 15.81 -1.95 15.27
N VAL A 79 14.58 -1.52 14.98
CA VAL A 79 14.20 -0.94 13.67
C VAL A 79 14.76 0.47 13.51
N ASP A 80 14.82 1.26 14.59
CA ASP A 80 15.35 2.63 14.54
C ASP A 80 16.84 2.63 14.22
N LEU A 81 17.59 1.84 14.98
CA LEU A 81 19.04 1.71 14.78
C LEU A 81 19.36 1.07 13.42
N ALA A 82 18.58 0.09 12.98
CA ALA A 82 18.78 -0.54 11.67
C ALA A 82 18.59 0.47 10.54
N GLU A 83 17.54 1.31 10.61
CA GLU A 83 17.32 2.36 9.60
C GLU A 83 18.40 3.43 9.63
N GLU A 84 18.86 3.86 10.81
CA GLU A 84 19.94 4.82 10.97
C GLU A 84 21.24 4.32 10.30
N LEU A 85 21.66 3.09 10.62
CA LEU A 85 22.88 2.51 10.05
C LEU A 85 22.77 2.22 8.55
N ALA A 86 21.56 1.92 8.06
CA ALA A 86 21.29 1.80 6.62
C ALA A 86 21.43 3.16 5.92
N GLN A 87 20.90 4.22 6.51
CA GLN A 87 21.05 5.59 5.98
C GLN A 87 22.52 6.05 6.02
N ASP A 88 23.26 5.72 7.05
CA ASP A 88 24.71 5.97 7.14
C ASP A 88 25.49 5.29 6.00
N ALA A 89 25.07 4.09 5.60
CA ALA A 89 25.67 3.42 4.42
C ALA A 89 25.38 4.19 3.13
N LEU A 90 24.15 4.73 2.98
CA LEU A 90 23.79 5.60 1.85
C LEU A 90 24.62 6.89 1.84
N VAL A 91 24.76 7.55 2.99
CA VAL A 91 25.62 8.76 3.11
C VAL A 91 27.05 8.44 2.69
N SER A 92 27.57 7.28 3.10
CA SER A 92 28.92 6.86 2.66
C SER A 92 29.03 6.61 1.15
N ALA A 93 27.95 6.14 0.50
CA ALA A 93 27.95 6.03 -0.95
C ALA A 93 27.98 7.41 -1.61
N LEU A 94 27.19 8.36 -1.09
CA LEU A 94 27.19 9.77 -1.56
C LEU A 94 28.55 10.46 -1.42
N GLU A 95 29.35 10.08 -0.43
CA GLU A 95 30.69 10.64 -0.20
C GLU A 95 31.77 9.95 -1.04
N LYS A 96 31.70 8.62 -1.18
CA LYS A 96 32.78 7.81 -1.76
C LYS A 96 32.63 7.63 -3.26
N TRP A 97 31.45 7.30 -3.79
CA TRP A 97 31.29 6.99 -5.21
C TRP A 97 31.60 8.15 -6.16
N PRO A 98 31.40 9.44 -5.77
CA PRO A 98 31.88 10.55 -6.61
C PRO A 98 33.39 10.62 -6.77
N ARG A 99 34.17 10.04 -5.84
CA ARG A 99 35.65 10.06 -5.84
C ARG A 99 36.23 8.76 -6.36
N ASP A 100 35.69 7.62 -5.91
CA ASP A 100 36.26 6.29 -6.09
C ASP A 100 35.63 5.57 -7.32
N GLY A 101 34.57 6.14 -7.90
CA GLY A 101 33.75 5.53 -8.94
C GLY A 101 32.59 4.70 -8.39
N ILE A 102 31.61 4.41 -9.25
CA ILE A 102 30.49 3.53 -8.94
C ILE A 102 31.01 2.09 -8.88
N PRO A 103 30.75 1.33 -7.79
CA PRO A 103 31.17 -0.07 -7.69
C PRO A 103 30.50 -0.93 -8.79
N ASP A 104 31.16 -2.02 -9.18
CA ASP A 104 30.59 -3.00 -10.14
C ASP A 104 29.28 -3.63 -9.60
N ASN A 105 29.21 -3.82 -8.28
CA ASN A 105 27.99 -4.27 -7.59
C ASN A 105 27.60 -3.28 -6.48
N PRO A 106 26.80 -2.24 -6.81
CA PRO A 106 26.35 -1.22 -5.87
C PRO A 106 25.58 -1.76 -4.67
N GLY A 107 24.75 -2.79 -4.88
CA GLY A 107 23.95 -3.42 -3.83
C GLY A 107 24.83 -4.15 -2.80
N ALA A 108 25.77 -4.95 -3.27
CA ALA A 108 26.72 -5.65 -2.40
C ALA A 108 27.57 -4.67 -1.59
N TRP A 109 27.98 -3.54 -2.20
CA TRP A 109 28.73 -2.49 -1.51
C TRP A 109 27.90 -1.85 -0.37
N LEU A 110 26.64 -1.48 -0.62
CA LEU A 110 25.74 -0.92 0.37
C LEU A 110 25.51 -1.91 1.53
N MET A 111 25.28 -3.19 1.20
CA MET A 111 25.09 -4.25 2.19
C MET A 111 26.34 -4.43 3.08
N ALA A 112 27.51 -4.47 2.48
CA ALA A 112 28.78 -4.59 3.22
C ALA A 112 29.03 -3.37 4.13
N ALA A 113 28.79 -2.16 3.61
CA ALA A 113 28.95 -0.91 4.37
C ALA A 113 28.00 -0.88 5.59
N ALA A 114 26.75 -1.30 5.41
CA ALA A 114 25.76 -1.36 6.47
C ALA A 114 26.07 -2.44 7.52
N LYS A 115 26.38 -3.67 7.06
CA LYS A 115 26.78 -4.78 7.97
C LYS A 115 27.99 -4.42 8.83
N ASN A 116 29.03 -3.81 8.25
CA ASN A 116 30.21 -3.40 9.00
C ASN A 116 29.87 -2.41 10.11
N ARG A 117 28.97 -1.45 9.84
CA ARG A 117 28.47 -0.53 10.87
C ARG A 117 27.70 -1.24 11.98
N GLY A 118 26.84 -2.18 11.62
CA GLY A 118 26.10 -3.02 12.58
C GLY A 118 27.04 -3.79 13.49
N ILE A 119 28.07 -4.44 12.90
CA ILE A 119 29.09 -5.19 13.65
C ILE A 119 29.87 -4.25 14.59
N ASP A 120 30.28 -3.07 14.11
CA ASP A 120 31.00 -2.09 14.91
C ASP A 120 30.15 -1.54 16.06
N HIS A 121 28.84 -1.37 15.84
CA HIS A 121 27.92 -0.98 16.91
C HIS A 121 27.81 -2.07 17.98
N LEU A 122 27.62 -3.33 17.59
CA LEU A 122 27.56 -4.47 18.52
C LEU A 122 28.87 -4.66 19.30
N ARG A 123 30.03 -4.49 18.63
CA ARG A 123 31.34 -4.57 19.30
C ARG A 123 31.51 -3.47 20.35
N ARG A 124 31.10 -2.23 20.03
CA ARG A 124 31.15 -1.11 20.99
C ARG A 124 30.21 -1.35 22.18
N GLY A 125 28.99 -1.86 21.92
CA GLY A 125 28.04 -2.24 22.95
C GLY A 125 28.62 -3.30 23.92
N LYS A 126 29.19 -4.38 23.36
CA LYS A 126 29.84 -5.44 24.17
C LYS A 126 31.05 -4.91 24.95
N LEU A 127 31.86 -3.99 24.37
CA LEU A 127 32.99 -3.38 25.07
C LEU A 127 32.52 -2.50 26.21
N LEU A 128 31.46 -1.71 26.02
CA LEU A 128 30.87 -0.89 27.09
C LEU A 128 30.24 -1.77 28.18
N GLN A 129 29.57 -2.85 27.80
CA GLN A 129 28.99 -3.79 28.74
C GLN A 129 30.07 -4.51 29.55
N ARG A 130 31.18 -4.96 28.92
CA ARG A 130 32.34 -5.51 29.61
C ARG A 130 32.99 -4.48 30.55
N LYS A 131 33.11 -3.21 30.15
CA LYS A 131 33.59 -2.16 31.04
C LYS A 131 32.66 -1.87 32.21
N HIS A 132 31.32 -1.96 31.98
CA HIS A 132 30.37 -1.86 33.09
C HIS A 132 30.39 -3.13 33.97
N GLU A 133 30.58 -4.29 33.36
CA GLU A 133 30.77 -5.57 34.08
C GLU A 133 32.10 -5.61 34.77
N GLU A 134 33.20 -5.09 34.19
CA GLU A 134 34.50 -4.91 34.86
C GLU A 134 34.40 -3.92 36.04
N LEU A 135 33.64 -2.85 35.93
CA LEU A 135 33.28 -1.95 37.02
C LEU A 135 32.34 -2.56 38.05
N ALA A 136 31.49 -3.49 37.62
CA ALA A 136 30.64 -4.31 38.49
C ALA A 136 31.35 -5.60 38.95
N TYR A 137 32.36 -6.04 38.19
CA TYR A 137 33.06 -7.32 38.32
C TYR A 137 34.36 -7.25 39.12
N GLU A 138 34.63 -6.15 39.77
CA GLU A 138 35.34 -6.34 41.05
C GLU A 138 34.59 -7.29 41.97
N LEU A 139 33.44 -7.85 41.53
CA LEU A 139 32.58 -8.73 42.31
C LEU A 139 32.17 -10.09 41.71
N GLU A 140 32.42 -10.52 40.47
CA GLU A 140 32.21 -11.94 40.05
C GLU A 140 32.39 -12.24 38.54
N SER A 141 33.16 -13.32 38.22
CA SER A 141 33.57 -13.74 36.87
C SER A 141 32.74 -14.87 36.26
N ALA A 142 32.57 -14.90 34.95
CA ALA A 142 32.84 -15.97 33.98
C ALA A 142 32.12 -15.88 32.61
N HIS A 143 32.79 -16.40 31.64
CA HIS A 143 32.69 -16.51 30.16
C HIS A 143 31.37 -16.90 29.50
N GLU A 144 31.16 -16.41 28.22
CA GLU A 144 30.75 -17.30 27.10
C GLU A 144 30.89 -16.67 25.71
N ASP A 145 31.13 -17.53 24.72
CA ASP A 145 31.56 -17.25 23.34
C ASP A 145 30.42 -16.78 22.39
N ALA A 146 30.81 -15.96 21.38
CA ALA A 146 29.92 -15.49 20.32
C ALA A 146 30.03 -16.36 19.05
N PRO A 147 28.94 -16.71 18.37
CA PRO A 147 28.97 -17.47 17.12
C PRO A 147 29.43 -16.62 15.93
N ARG A 148 30.19 -17.25 15.02
CA ARG A 148 30.60 -16.72 13.72
C ARG A 148 29.47 -16.81 12.71
N PRO A 149 29.33 -15.87 11.77
CA PRO A 149 28.33 -15.97 10.69
C PRO A 149 28.81 -16.98 9.64
N GLU A 150 28.00 -17.98 9.34
CA GLU A 150 28.20 -18.92 8.24
C GLU A 150 27.48 -18.44 6.97
N ASP A 151 28.10 -18.73 5.81
CA ASP A 151 27.70 -18.34 4.48
C ASP A 151 26.51 -19.22 3.98
N GLY A 152 25.35 -18.56 3.80
CA GLY A 152 24.18 -19.03 3.08
C GLY A 152 23.42 -17.81 2.57
N ALA A 153 23.97 -17.12 1.55
CA ALA A 153 23.66 -15.70 1.39
C ALA A 153 22.29 -15.36 0.78
N ASP A 154 21.67 -16.21 -0.04
CA ASP A 154 20.44 -15.85 -0.77
C ASP A 154 19.15 -16.29 -0.06
N ASP A 155 19.08 -17.49 0.52
CA ASP A 155 17.90 -17.93 1.28
C ASP A 155 17.72 -17.12 2.57
N ALA A 156 18.81 -16.80 3.27
CA ALA A 156 18.77 -16.01 4.50
C ALA A 156 18.27 -14.57 4.28
N VAL A 157 18.52 -13.96 3.12
CA VAL A 157 18.02 -12.62 2.79
C VAL A 157 16.52 -12.64 2.49
N GLY A 158 16.01 -13.71 1.88
CA GLY A 158 14.58 -13.92 1.66
C GLY A 158 13.81 -13.98 2.99
N ASP A 159 14.31 -14.74 3.95
CA ASP A 159 13.74 -14.87 5.30
C ASP A 159 13.79 -13.54 6.07
N ASP A 160 14.88 -12.78 5.94
CA ASP A 160 15.01 -11.47 6.58
C ASP A 160 14.01 -10.44 6.02
N LEU A 161 13.78 -10.45 4.69
CA LEU A 161 12.78 -9.59 4.08
C LEU A 161 11.36 -9.97 4.50
N LEU A 162 11.05 -11.25 4.55
CA LEU A 162 9.76 -11.74 5.02
C LEU A 162 9.52 -11.32 6.48
N ARG A 163 10.52 -11.47 7.33
CA ARG A 163 10.49 -11.00 8.72
C ARG A 163 10.20 -9.50 8.79
N LEU A 164 10.88 -8.67 7.97
CA LEU A 164 10.66 -7.23 7.94
C LEU A 164 9.23 -6.87 7.48
N VAL A 165 8.66 -7.61 6.52
CA VAL A 165 7.25 -7.46 6.10
C VAL A 165 6.31 -7.67 7.28
N PHE A 166 6.49 -8.74 8.05
CA PHE A 166 5.65 -9.03 9.22
C PHE A 166 5.85 -8.06 10.38
N ILE A 167 7.06 -7.52 10.55
CA ILE A 167 7.35 -6.47 11.52
C ILE A 167 6.60 -5.18 11.12
N ALA A 168 6.71 -4.73 9.87
CA ALA A 168 6.04 -3.52 9.38
C ALA A 168 4.51 -3.61 9.48
N CYS A 169 3.94 -4.81 9.31
CA CYS A 169 2.50 -5.07 9.39
C CYS A 169 2.06 -5.70 10.71
N HIS A 170 2.85 -5.52 11.80
CA HIS A 170 2.56 -6.13 13.08
C HIS A 170 1.16 -5.76 13.63
N PRO A 171 0.35 -6.72 14.17
CA PRO A 171 -1.04 -6.48 14.60
C PRO A 171 -1.20 -5.45 15.72
N LYS A 172 -0.15 -5.19 16.52
CA LYS A 172 -0.16 -4.13 17.55
C LYS A 172 -0.19 -2.72 16.95
N LEU A 173 0.19 -2.55 15.69
CA LEU A 173 0.18 -1.27 15.00
C LEU A 173 -1.21 -0.96 14.44
N SER A 174 -1.59 0.33 14.44
CA SER A 174 -2.76 0.77 13.70
C SER A 174 -2.53 0.61 12.19
N ARG A 175 -3.61 0.49 11.41
CA ARG A 175 -3.51 0.33 9.96
C ARG A 175 -2.72 1.47 9.30
N ASP A 176 -2.96 2.71 9.71
CA ASP A 176 -2.22 3.87 9.20
C ASP A 176 -0.72 3.79 9.52
N ALA A 177 -0.37 3.27 10.70
CA ALA A 177 1.02 3.07 11.09
C ALA A 177 1.67 1.93 10.29
N GLN A 178 0.94 0.84 10.04
CA GLN A 178 1.39 -0.27 9.18
C GLN A 178 1.69 0.23 7.76
N VAL A 179 0.78 1.01 7.17
CA VAL A 179 0.97 1.61 5.82
C VAL A 179 2.21 2.49 5.79
N ALA A 180 2.33 3.43 6.75
CA ALA A 180 3.46 4.35 6.79
C ALA A 180 4.79 3.61 6.96
N LEU A 181 4.83 2.61 7.85
CA LEU A 181 6.04 1.84 8.14
C LEU A 181 6.42 0.92 6.97
N THR A 182 5.44 0.29 6.31
CA THR A 182 5.67 -0.53 5.11
C THR A 182 6.28 0.28 3.98
N LEU A 183 5.71 1.45 3.67
CA LEU A 183 6.26 2.33 2.65
C LEU A 183 7.65 2.86 3.02
N ARG A 184 7.90 3.13 4.29
CA ARG A 184 9.19 3.59 4.78
C ARG A 184 10.28 2.52 4.68
N LEU A 185 10.04 1.33 5.28
CA LEU A 185 11.04 0.29 5.44
C LEU A 185 11.19 -0.60 4.20
N LEU A 186 10.08 -0.95 3.55
CA LEU A 186 10.06 -1.85 2.39
C LEU A 186 10.02 -1.08 1.08
N GLY A 187 9.33 0.06 1.05
CA GLY A 187 9.23 0.94 -0.10
C GLY A 187 10.43 1.86 -0.27
N GLY A 188 11.18 2.12 0.79
CA GLY A 188 12.29 3.07 0.77
C GLY A 188 11.86 4.53 0.58
N LEU A 189 10.56 4.84 0.73
CA LEU A 189 10.03 6.18 0.57
C LEU A 189 10.44 7.08 1.74
N THR A 190 10.67 8.35 1.44
CA THR A 190 10.88 9.38 2.46
C THR A 190 9.57 9.74 3.16
N THR A 191 9.66 10.32 4.35
CA THR A 191 8.49 10.79 5.12
C THR A 191 7.66 11.80 4.31
N ASP A 192 8.33 12.70 3.59
CA ASP A 192 7.70 13.69 2.71
C ASP A 192 6.99 13.04 1.51
N GLU A 193 7.59 12.04 0.85
CA GLU A 193 6.93 11.30 -0.24
C GLU A 193 5.68 10.58 0.25
N ILE A 194 5.73 9.94 1.43
CA ILE A 194 4.56 9.28 2.04
C ILE A 194 3.49 10.33 2.39
N ALA A 195 3.88 11.46 2.98
CA ALA A 195 2.98 12.54 3.35
C ALA A 195 2.25 13.13 2.14
N ARG A 196 2.98 13.40 1.06
CA ARG A 196 2.40 13.83 -0.22
C ARG A 196 1.46 12.79 -0.82
N ALA A 197 1.85 11.52 -0.77
CA ALA A 197 1.04 10.43 -1.32
C ALA A 197 -0.32 10.29 -0.61
N PHE A 198 -0.40 10.60 0.69
CA PHE A 198 -1.63 10.49 1.48
C PHE A 198 -2.28 11.85 1.80
N LEU A 199 -1.75 12.96 1.26
CA LEU A 199 -2.23 14.33 1.49
C LEU A 199 -2.41 14.67 2.99
N VAL A 200 -1.40 14.30 3.77
CA VAL A 200 -1.31 14.62 5.20
C VAL A 200 -0.03 15.41 5.48
N PRO A 201 0.01 16.22 6.55
CA PRO A 201 1.24 16.91 6.94
C PRO A 201 2.39 15.93 7.19
N GLU A 202 3.61 16.29 6.79
CA GLU A 202 4.82 15.47 7.01
C GLU A 202 5.00 15.09 8.49
N ALA A 203 4.76 16.05 9.39
CA ALA A 203 4.81 15.82 10.83
C ALA A 203 3.86 14.70 11.30
N THR A 204 2.73 14.52 10.63
CA THR A 204 1.78 13.44 10.95
C THR A 204 2.37 12.08 10.60
N ILE A 205 3.01 11.93 9.44
CA ILE A 205 3.68 10.68 9.04
C ILE A 205 4.88 10.42 9.93
N ALA A 206 5.71 11.45 10.21
CA ALA A 206 6.85 11.33 11.10
C ALA A 206 6.43 10.79 12.48
N GLN A 207 5.39 11.38 13.09
CA GLN A 207 4.86 10.92 14.38
C GLN A 207 4.28 9.49 14.31
N ARG A 208 3.62 9.11 13.21
CA ARG A 208 3.11 7.74 13.02
C ARG A 208 4.25 6.73 13.00
N ILE A 209 5.31 7.01 12.24
CA ILE A 209 6.50 6.16 12.13
C ILE A 209 7.21 6.04 13.49
N VAL A 210 7.48 7.15 14.17
CA VAL A 210 8.13 7.16 15.49
C VAL A 210 7.32 6.34 16.51
N ARG A 211 6.00 6.54 16.59
CA ARG A 211 5.14 5.77 17.50
C ARG A 211 5.11 4.29 17.15
N ALA A 212 5.05 3.96 15.85
CA ALA A 212 5.07 2.58 15.37
C ALA A 212 6.35 1.85 15.80
N LYS A 213 7.50 2.45 15.56
CA LYS A 213 8.80 1.91 15.92
C LYS A 213 8.95 1.74 17.43
N ARG A 214 8.53 2.74 18.21
CA ARG A 214 8.50 2.63 19.67
C ARG A 214 7.62 1.45 20.13
N THR A 215 6.41 1.30 19.59
CA THR A 215 5.52 0.18 19.92
C THR A 215 6.14 -1.18 19.58
N LEU A 216 6.92 -1.26 18.50
CA LEU A 216 7.66 -2.48 18.15
C LEU A 216 8.83 -2.72 19.11
N GLY A 217 9.59 -1.70 19.46
CA GLY A 217 10.73 -1.80 20.38
C GLY A 217 10.33 -2.19 21.81
N GLU A 218 9.10 -1.87 22.23
CA GLU A 218 8.52 -2.31 23.51
C GLU A 218 8.07 -3.79 23.50
N SER A 219 8.26 -4.52 22.39
CA SER A 219 7.74 -5.89 22.20
C SER A 219 8.78 -6.82 21.58
N ASP A 220 9.46 -7.61 22.39
CA ASP A 220 10.39 -8.64 21.90
C ASP A 220 9.75 -9.61 20.90
N ALA A 221 8.47 -9.93 21.08
CA ALA A 221 7.68 -10.78 20.18
C ALA A 221 7.50 -10.19 18.78
N ALA A 222 7.70 -8.88 18.59
CA ALA A 222 7.62 -8.26 17.27
C ALA A 222 8.73 -8.73 16.32
N PHE A 223 9.86 -9.17 16.87
CA PHE A 223 11.04 -9.63 16.12
C PHE A 223 11.12 -11.15 15.97
N GLU A 224 10.15 -11.89 16.49
CA GLU A 224 10.05 -13.33 16.33
C GLU A 224 9.47 -13.69 14.95
N GLU A 225 9.96 -14.78 14.37
CA GLU A 225 9.35 -15.32 13.15
C GLU A 225 7.94 -15.83 13.45
N PRO A 226 6.95 -15.52 12.59
CA PRO A 226 5.64 -16.11 12.72
C PRO A 226 5.76 -17.63 12.54
N ARG A 227 5.15 -18.39 13.45
CA ARG A 227 5.08 -19.83 13.29
C ARG A 227 4.26 -20.17 12.05
N ALA A 228 4.55 -21.30 11.42
CA ALA A 228 3.82 -21.73 10.21
C ALA A 228 2.29 -21.75 10.40
N VAL A 229 1.80 -22.10 11.61
CA VAL A 229 0.37 -22.07 11.97
C VAL A 229 -0.23 -20.67 12.03
N ASP A 230 0.59 -19.62 12.26
CA ASP A 230 0.15 -18.24 12.39
C ASP A 230 0.35 -17.46 11.08
N LEU A 231 0.94 -18.09 10.07
CA LEU A 231 1.37 -17.42 8.83
C LEU A 231 0.19 -16.75 8.11
N HIS A 232 -0.92 -17.49 7.90
CA HIS A 232 -2.11 -16.95 7.25
C HIS A 232 -2.69 -15.75 8.02
N ALA A 233 -2.83 -15.88 9.34
CA ALA A 233 -3.35 -14.79 10.19
C ALA A 233 -2.44 -13.54 10.19
N ARG A 234 -1.14 -13.72 9.92
CA ARG A 234 -0.15 -12.64 9.79
C ARG A 234 -0.07 -12.10 8.36
N LEU A 235 -0.40 -12.90 7.34
CA LEU A 235 -0.39 -12.51 5.94
C LEU A 235 -1.55 -11.58 5.59
N ASP A 236 -2.76 -11.82 6.08
CA ASP A 236 -3.93 -10.99 5.82
C ASP A 236 -3.70 -9.48 6.07
N PRO A 237 -3.14 -9.04 7.20
CA PRO A 237 -2.76 -7.65 7.42
C PRO A 237 -1.79 -7.10 6.38
N VAL A 238 -0.82 -7.91 5.94
CA VAL A 238 0.16 -7.52 4.90
C VAL A 238 -0.54 -7.26 3.58
N LEU A 239 -1.33 -8.23 3.10
CA LEU A 239 -2.06 -8.11 1.84
C LEU A 239 -3.02 -6.90 1.87
N ALA A 240 -3.72 -6.69 3.00
CA ALA A 240 -4.59 -5.54 3.17
C ALA A 240 -3.85 -4.21 3.13
N VAL A 241 -2.62 -4.11 3.67
CA VAL A 241 -1.79 -2.91 3.60
C VAL A 241 -1.36 -2.64 2.17
N LEU A 242 -0.85 -3.65 1.45
CA LEU A 242 -0.44 -3.53 0.05
C LEU A 242 -1.61 -3.08 -0.83
N TYR A 243 -2.77 -3.67 -0.62
CA TYR A 243 -3.98 -3.30 -1.36
C TYR A 243 -4.46 -1.87 -1.05
N LEU A 244 -4.31 -1.40 0.19
CA LEU A 244 -4.60 0.01 0.54
C LEU A 244 -3.67 0.98 -0.17
N VAL A 245 -2.37 0.69 -0.21
CA VAL A 245 -1.38 1.49 -0.94
C VAL A 245 -1.70 1.53 -2.43
N PHE A 246 -2.00 0.37 -3.01
CA PHE A 246 -2.39 0.27 -4.41
C PHE A 246 -3.64 1.09 -4.72
N ASN A 247 -4.69 0.97 -3.91
CA ASN A 247 -5.94 1.68 -4.16
C ASN A 247 -5.81 3.19 -4.05
N GLU A 248 -4.99 3.70 -3.12
CA GLU A 248 -4.70 5.14 -3.05
C GLU A 248 -3.96 5.63 -4.30
N GLY A 249 -3.12 4.76 -4.89
CA GLY A 249 -2.48 5.04 -6.18
C GLY A 249 -3.41 4.95 -7.37
N TYR A 250 -4.31 3.97 -7.35
CA TYR A 250 -5.23 3.67 -8.45
C TYR A 250 -6.40 4.65 -8.56
N ALA A 251 -6.92 5.14 -7.43
CA ALA A 251 -7.91 6.20 -7.37
C ALA A 251 -7.71 6.99 -6.07
N ALA A 252 -7.13 8.16 -6.21
CA ALA A 252 -6.83 9.04 -5.09
C ALA A 252 -8.11 9.48 -4.39
N THR A 253 -8.13 9.31 -3.07
CA THR A 253 -9.35 9.56 -2.27
C THR A 253 -9.62 11.03 -2.01
N ALA A 254 -8.62 11.90 -2.21
CA ALA A 254 -8.71 13.34 -2.04
C ALA A 254 -7.65 14.04 -2.89
N GLY A 255 -7.83 15.35 -3.10
CA GLY A 255 -6.95 16.20 -3.90
C GLY A 255 -7.42 16.36 -5.33
N ASP A 256 -6.55 16.94 -6.14
CA ASP A 256 -6.86 17.32 -7.53
C ASP A 256 -6.47 16.23 -8.54
N ASP A 257 -5.55 15.34 -8.18
CA ASP A 257 -5.15 14.23 -9.03
C ASP A 257 -6.10 13.03 -8.85
N TRP A 258 -6.46 12.39 -9.98
CA TRP A 258 -7.29 11.18 -9.97
C TRP A 258 -6.50 9.91 -9.69
N ILE A 259 -5.25 9.83 -10.15
CA ILE A 259 -4.38 8.67 -9.99
C ILE A 259 -3.00 9.09 -9.48
N ARG A 260 -2.32 8.18 -8.76
CA ARG A 260 -0.93 8.32 -8.29
C ARG A 260 -0.14 7.08 -8.71
N PRO A 261 0.35 7.02 -9.97
CA PRO A 261 0.95 5.80 -10.55
C PRO A 261 2.14 5.26 -9.75
N GLN A 262 2.87 6.14 -9.07
CA GLN A 262 4.02 5.76 -8.24
C GLN A 262 3.64 4.83 -7.09
N LEU A 263 2.49 5.08 -6.43
CA LEU A 263 1.97 4.18 -5.39
C LEU A 263 1.54 2.82 -5.94
N CYS A 264 0.93 2.80 -7.14
CA CYS A 264 0.60 1.54 -7.81
C CYS A 264 1.86 0.73 -8.15
N ALA A 265 2.89 1.40 -8.70
CA ALA A 265 4.15 0.75 -9.05
C ALA A 265 4.83 0.16 -7.79
N GLU A 266 4.83 0.91 -6.68
CA GLU A 266 5.42 0.44 -5.43
C GLU A 266 4.63 -0.72 -4.82
N ALA A 267 3.30 -0.65 -4.80
CA ALA A 267 2.47 -1.75 -4.33
C ALA A 267 2.66 -3.03 -5.16
N LEU A 268 2.80 -2.90 -6.50
CA LEU A 268 3.11 -4.02 -7.39
C LEU A 268 4.49 -4.62 -7.08
N ARG A 269 5.51 -3.78 -6.88
CA ARG A 269 6.86 -4.24 -6.51
C ARG A 269 6.82 -5.05 -5.22
N LEU A 270 6.14 -4.54 -4.18
CA LEU A 270 5.97 -5.23 -2.90
C LEU A 270 5.11 -6.50 -3.04
N GLY A 271 4.06 -6.46 -3.86
CA GLY A 271 3.24 -7.64 -4.17
C GLY A 271 4.04 -8.77 -4.82
N ARG A 272 4.92 -8.45 -5.78
CA ARG A 272 5.85 -9.41 -6.39
C ARG A 272 6.81 -10.01 -5.34
N LEU A 273 7.34 -9.16 -4.45
CA LEU A 273 8.20 -9.59 -3.36
C LEU A 273 7.48 -10.60 -2.46
N VAL A 274 6.27 -10.28 -1.98
CA VAL A 274 5.50 -11.16 -1.08
C VAL A 274 5.12 -12.46 -1.78
N ALA A 275 4.63 -12.42 -3.03
CA ALA A 275 4.30 -13.61 -3.80
C ALA A 275 5.53 -14.50 -4.09
N GLY A 276 6.72 -13.89 -4.26
CA GLY A 276 7.98 -14.61 -4.43
C GLY A 276 8.48 -15.28 -3.14
N LEU A 277 8.32 -14.61 -2.00
CA LEU A 277 8.69 -15.13 -0.68
C LEU A 277 7.72 -16.20 -0.17
N LEU A 278 6.47 -16.17 -0.62
CA LEU A 278 5.39 -17.06 -0.18
C LEU A 278 4.74 -17.76 -1.39
N PRO A 279 5.47 -18.61 -2.13
CA PRO A 279 4.99 -19.18 -3.40
C PRO A 279 3.83 -20.16 -3.24
N GLY A 280 3.55 -20.66 -2.03
CA GLY A 280 2.43 -21.53 -1.69
C GLY A 280 1.16 -20.79 -1.27
N GLU A 281 1.17 -19.46 -1.15
CA GLU A 281 0.07 -18.68 -0.63
C GLU A 281 -0.80 -18.12 -1.78
N ALA A 282 -1.98 -18.71 -1.98
CA ALA A 282 -2.90 -18.35 -3.05
C ALA A 282 -3.24 -16.86 -3.08
N GLU A 283 -3.57 -16.28 -1.93
CA GLU A 283 -4.00 -14.89 -1.81
C GLU A 283 -2.86 -13.87 -2.06
N ALA A 284 -1.60 -14.24 -1.85
CA ALA A 284 -0.47 -13.41 -2.26
C ALA A 284 -0.39 -13.29 -3.79
N HIS A 285 -0.56 -14.41 -4.50
CA HIS A 285 -0.66 -14.43 -5.96
C HIS A 285 -1.97 -13.79 -6.47
N GLY A 286 -3.09 -13.97 -5.75
CA GLY A 286 -4.38 -13.35 -6.04
C GLY A 286 -4.30 -11.83 -5.97
N LEU A 287 -3.69 -11.28 -4.93
CA LEU A 287 -3.47 -9.84 -4.81
C LEU A 287 -2.53 -9.29 -5.88
N LEU A 288 -1.43 -9.98 -6.18
CA LEU A 288 -0.53 -9.58 -7.27
C LEU A 288 -1.28 -9.55 -8.61
N ALA A 289 -2.07 -10.59 -8.90
CA ALA A 289 -2.89 -10.67 -10.11
C ALA A 289 -3.88 -9.50 -10.19
N LEU A 290 -4.61 -9.22 -9.11
CA LEU A 290 -5.55 -8.11 -9.04
C LEU A 290 -4.88 -6.77 -9.31
N MET A 291 -3.77 -6.49 -8.63
CA MET A 291 -3.04 -5.23 -8.80
C MET A 291 -2.46 -5.09 -10.21
N ALA A 292 -1.88 -6.14 -10.80
CA ALA A 292 -1.32 -6.11 -12.15
C ALA A 292 -2.40 -5.86 -13.21
N LEU A 293 -3.53 -6.60 -13.13
CA LEU A 293 -4.66 -6.42 -14.04
C LEU A 293 -5.31 -5.04 -13.93
N GLN A 294 -5.41 -4.49 -12.74
CA GLN A 294 -5.92 -3.13 -12.54
C GLN A 294 -4.91 -2.08 -13.03
N ALA A 295 -3.61 -2.22 -12.69
CA ALA A 295 -2.57 -1.27 -13.09
C ALA A 295 -2.39 -1.23 -14.60
N SER A 296 -2.63 -2.34 -15.31
CA SER A 296 -2.56 -2.38 -16.79
C SER A 296 -3.41 -1.30 -17.45
N ARG A 297 -4.47 -0.84 -16.78
CA ARG A 297 -5.43 0.15 -17.28
C ARG A 297 -5.01 1.60 -17.00
N LEU A 298 -4.00 1.85 -16.15
CA LEU A 298 -3.60 3.19 -15.74
C LEU A 298 -3.41 4.17 -16.91
N PRO A 299 -2.79 3.79 -18.05
CA PRO A 299 -2.62 4.68 -19.18
C PRO A 299 -3.94 5.13 -19.85
N ALA A 300 -5.03 4.37 -19.66
CA ALA A 300 -6.35 4.66 -20.25
C ALA A 300 -7.35 5.24 -19.24
N ARG A 301 -6.96 5.41 -17.96
CA ARG A 301 -7.87 5.87 -16.90
C ARG A 301 -8.08 7.37 -16.86
N VAL A 302 -7.19 8.11 -17.48
CA VAL A 302 -7.29 9.56 -17.60
C VAL A 302 -7.14 9.98 -19.06
N ASP A 303 -7.82 11.07 -19.44
CA ASP A 303 -7.63 11.72 -20.72
C ASP A 303 -6.41 12.65 -20.72
N ALA A 304 -6.24 13.46 -21.78
CA ALA A 304 -5.12 14.39 -21.92
C ALA A 304 -5.14 15.51 -20.86
N ASP A 305 -6.32 15.86 -20.32
CA ASP A 305 -6.53 16.90 -19.32
C ASP A 305 -6.51 16.34 -17.88
N GLY A 306 -6.25 15.04 -17.73
CA GLY A 306 -6.24 14.36 -16.44
C GLY A 306 -7.63 14.06 -15.89
N ALA A 307 -8.69 14.22 -16.69
CA ALA A 307 -10.05 13.86 -16.27
C ALA A 307 -10.26 12.34 -16.29
N PRO A 308 -11.07 11.80 -15.35
CA PRO A 308 -11.33 10.36 -15.25
C PRO A 308 -12.06 9.83 -16.47
N VAL A 309 -11.57 8.72 -17.04
CA VAL A 309 -12.22 7.97 -18.12
C VAL A 309 -12.86 6.71 -17.53
N LEU A 310 -14.18 6.56 -17.71
CA LEU A 310 -14.91 5.39 -17.22
C LEU A 310 -14.46 4.11 -17.94
N LEU A 311 -14.56 2.97 -17.28
CA LEU A 311 -14.13 1.67 -17.84
C LEU A 311 -14.75 1.37 -19.22
N ALA A 312 -16.02 1.71 -19.40
CA ALA A 312 -16.72 1.51 -20.67
C ALA A 312 -16.13 2.33 -21.82
N ASP A 313 -15.57 3.52 -21.49
CA ASP A 313 -15.07 4.49 -22.45
C ASP A 313 -13.54 4.39 -22.65
N GLN A 314 -12.86 3.50 -21.90
CA GLN A 314 -11.41 3.33 -21.99
C GLN A 314 -10.99 2.69 -23.31
N ASP A 315 -10.00 3.30 -23.95
CA ASP A 315 -9.30 2.69 -25.06
C ASP A 315 -8.43 1.52 -24.57
N ARG A 316 -8.89 0.29 -24.82
CA ARG A 316 -8.21 -0.94 -24.39
C ARG A 316 -6.89 -1.19 -25.12
N THR A 317 -6.59 -0.49 -26.23
CA THR A 317 -5.32 -0.57 -26.91
C THR A 317 -4.19 0.07 -26.11
N ARG A 318 -4.54 1.01 -25.22
CA ARG A 318 -3.62 1.68 -24.30
C ARG A 318 -3.31 0.85 -23.05
N TRP A 319 -3.99 -0.28 -22.83
CA TRP A 319 -3.73 -1.13 -21.67
C TRP A 319 -2.39 -1.82 -21.78
N ASP A 320 -1.61 -1.83 -20.70
CA ASP A 320 -0.29 -2.47 -20.65
C ASP A 320 -0.42 -3.99 -20.76
N ARG A 321 -0.01 -4.53 -21.92
CA ARG A 321 -0.12 -5.95 -22.23
C ARG A 321 0.81 -6.82 -21.40
N ALA A 322 1.94 -6.30 -20.95
CA ALA A 322 2.87 -7.01 -20.09
C ALA A 322 2.25 -7.21 -18.69
N LEU A 323 1.64 -6.17 -18.12
CA LEU A 323 0.91 -6.27 -16.87
C LEU A 323 -0.32 -7.17 -16.95
N VAL A 324 -1.03 -7.17 -18.10
CA VAL A 324 -2.13 -8.13 -18.32
C VAL A 324 -1.61 -9.56 -18.30
N ALA A 325 -0.52 -9.84 -19.02
CA ALA A 325 0.07 -11.19 -19.06
C ALA A 325 0.56 -11.64 -17.68
N GLU A 326 1.26 -10.77 -16.96
CA GLU A 326 1.71 -11.02 -15.58
C GLU A 326 0.52 -11.33 -14.65
N GLY A 327 -0.52 -10.49 -14.70
CA GLY A 327 -1.71 -10.67 -13.87
C GLY A 327 -2.45 -11.97 -14.15
N LEU A 328 -2.58 -12.37 -15.41
CA LEU A 328 -3.20 -13.65 -15.80
C LEU A 328 -2.35 -14.85 -15.34
N ALA A 329 -1.02 -14.76 -15.42
CA ALA A 329 -0.13 -15.81 -14.94
C ALA A 329 -0.20 -15.96 -13.41
N ALA A 330 -0.22 -14.84 -12.68
CA ALA A 330 -0.38 -14.83 -11.22
C ALA A 330 -1.77 -15.38 -10.81
N LEU A 331 -2.84 -15.03 -11.53
CA LEU A 331 -4.19 -15.56 -11.30
C LEU A 331 -4.25 -17.08 -11.52
N ALA A 332 -3.60 -17.58 -12.57
CA ALA A 332 -3.53 -19.02 -12.82
C ALA A 332 -2.86 -19.77 -11.65
N ARG A 333 -1.79 -19.21 -11.08
CA ARG A 333 -1.16 -19.78 -9.87
C ARG A 333 -2.08 -19.72 -8.65
N ALA A 334 -2.70 -18.56 -8.39
CA ALA A 334 -3.64 -18.41 -7.27
C ALA A 334 -4.78 -19.43 -7.36
N THR A 335 -5.40 -19.55 -8.54
CA THR A 335 -6.53 -20.49 -8.78
C THR A 335 -6.10 -21.95 -8.63
N ALA A 336 -4.87 -22.30 -8.99
CA ALA A 336 -4.36 -23.66 -8.83
C ALA A 336 -4.11 -24.01 -7.35
N LEU A 337 -3.83 -23.05 -6.49
CA LEU A 337 -3.63 -23.22 -5.05
C LEU A 337 -4.97 -23.18 -4.30
N ASP A 338 -5.75 -22.12 -4.50
CA ASP A 338 -7.10 -21.93 -3.94
C ASP A 338 -7.91 -20.98 -4.81
N PRO A 339 -8.98 -21.45 -5.50
CA PRO A 339 -9.81 -20.61 -6.34
C PRO A 339 -10.80 -19.74 -5.56
N GLY A 340 -10.99 -19.98 -4.24
CA GLY A 340 -12.05 -19.38 -3.42
C GLY A 340 -11.63 -18.14 -2.63
N GLY A 341 -10.36 -17.79 -2.62
CA GLY A 341 -9.88 -16.65 -1.84
C GLY A 341 -10.39 -15.29 -2.35
N PRO A 342 -10.62 -14.31 -1.46
CA PRO A 342 -11.22 -13.04 -1.83
C PRO A 342 -10.39 -12.21 -2.83
N TYR A 343 -9.05 -12.19 -2.77
CA TYR A 343 -8.24 -11.53 -3.78
C TYR A 343 -8.20 -12.31 -5.09
N THR A 344 -8.18 -13.65 -5.02
CA THR A 344 -8.25 -14.53 -6.20
C THR A 344 -9.55 -14.31 -6.97
N LEU A 345 -10.70 -14.25 -6.29
CA LEU A 345 -12.00 -13.96 -6.91
C LEU A 345 -12.06 -12.55 -7.54
N GLN A 346 -11.52 -11.53 -6.85
CA GLN A 346 -11.44 -10.18 -7.39
C GLN A 346 -10.53 -10.11 -8.62
N ALA A 347 -9.40 -10.82 -8.61
CA ALA A 347 -8.51 -10.92 -9.76
C ALA A 347 -9.20 -11.62 -10.95
N ALA A 348 -10.00 -12.67 -10.69
CA ALA A 348 -10.79 -13.34 -11.73
C ALA A 348 -11.82 -12.39 -12.38
N ILE A 349 -12.46 -11.53 -11.59
CA ILE A 349 -13.36 -10.49 -12.13
C ILE A 349 -12.57 -9.49 -12.99
N ALA A 350 -11.40 -9.01 -12.51
CA ALA A 350 -10.55 -8.11 -13.28
C ALA A 350 -10.05 -8.76 -14.59
N ALA A 351 -9.77 -10.07 -14.57
CA ALA A 351 -9.38 -10.85 -15.75
C ALA A 351 -10.48 -10.90 -16.81
N CYS A 352 -11.77 -11.02 -16.43
CA CYS A 352 -12.90 -10.96 -17.39
C CYS A 352 -12.88 -9.65 -18.19
N HIS A 353 -12.55 -8.52 -17.55
CA HIS A 353 -12.41 -7.24 -18.25
C HIS A 353 -11.15 -7.18 -19.11
N ALA A 354 -10.03 -7.70 -18.61
CA ALA A 354 -8.73 -7.62 -19.30
C ALA A 354 -8.67 -8.50 -20.55
N GLN A 355 -9.40 -9.60 -20.57
CA GLN A 355 -9.46 -10.54 -21.70
C GLN A 355 -10.50 -10.15 -22.77
N ALA A 356 -11.50 -9.35 -22.40
CA ALA A 356 -12.52 -8.92 -23.35
C ALA A 356 -11.98 -7.82 -24.28
N PRO A 357 -12.25 -7.89 -25.60
CA PRO A 357 -11.83 -6.86 -26.56
C PRO A 357 -12.62 -5.56 -26.42
N SER A 358 -13.84 -5.61 -25.89
CA SER A 358 -14.70 -4.44 -25.66
C SER A 358 -15.58 -4.63 -24.41
N THR A 359 -16.29 -3.58 -24.03
CA THR A 359 -17.25 -3.63 -22.91
C THR A 359 -18.42 -4.57 -23.21
N GLU A 360 -18.88 -4.60 -24.46
CA GLU A 360 -19.99 -5.44 -24.91
C GLU A 360 -19.59 -6.93 -24.94
N ALA A 361 -18.32 -7.22 -25.24
CA ALA A 361 -17.78 -8.57 -25.27
C ALA A 361 -17.35 -9.08 -23.87
N THR A 362 -17.51 -8.27 -22.83
CA THR A 362 -17.20 -8.67 -21.45
C THR A 362 -18.22 -9.69 -20.96
N ASP A 363 -17.75 -10.79 -20.37
CA ASP A 363 -18.61 -11.83 -19.77
C ASP A 363 -19.21 -11.38 -18.45
N TRP A 364 -20.27 -10.59 -18.55
CA TRP A 364 -20.96 -10.02 -17.39
C TRP A 364 -21.67 -11.07 -16.54
N ALA A 365 -22.14 -12.15 -17.13
CA ALA A 365 -22.77 -13.26 -16.41
C ALA A 365 -21.76 -13.96 -15.51
N ARG A 366 -20.55 -14.23 -16.02
CA ARG A 366 -19.45 -14.75 -15.23
C ARG A 366 -19.04 -13.79 -14.10
N ILE A 367 -18.95 -12.48 -14.39
CA ILE A 367 -18.64 -11.47 -13.39
C ILE A 367 -19.69 -11.46 -12.27
N ALA A 368 -20.99 -11.52 -12.60
CA ALA A 368 -22.06 -11.58 -11.62
C ALA A 368 -21.94 -12.82 -10.71
N THR A 369 -21.61 -13.99 -11.29
CA THR A 369 -21.35 -15.23 -10.55
C THR A 369 -20.16 -15.13 -9.62
N LEU A 370 -19.04 -14.55 -10.09
CA LEU A 370 -17.85 -14.34 -9.27
C LEU A 370 -18.12 -13.37 -8.11
N TYR A 371 -18.93 -12.34 -8.32
CA TYR A 371 -19.38 -11.46 -7.24
C TYR A 371 -20.28 -12.16 -6.22
N ALA A 372 -21.13 -13.09 -6.64
CA ALA A 372 -21.91 -13.90 -5.72
C ALA A 372 -21.00 -14.75 -4.84
N SER A 373 -20.02 -15.45 -5.43
CA SER A 373 -19.01 -16.19 -4.66
C SER A 373 -18.19 -15.28 -3.73
N LEU A 374 -17.83 -14.07 -4.17
CA LEU A 374 -17.14 -13.10 -3.35
C LEU A 374 -18.00 -12.60 -2.17
N ALA A 375 -19.32 -12.44 -2.37
CA ALA A 375 -20.26 -12.07 -1.32
C ALA A 375 -20.38 -13.15 -0.23
N ASP A 376 -20.25 -14.44 -0.62
CA ASP A 376 -20.27 -15.56 0.33
C ASP A 376 -19.02 -15.59 1.24
N VAL A 377 -17.83 -15.36 0.67
CA VAL A 377 -16.55 -15.43 1.42
C VAL A 377 -16.18 -14.11 2.09
N ALA A 378 -16.62 -12.98 1.56
CA ALA A 378 -16.33 -11.65 2.05
C ALA A 378 -17.59 -10.75 2.00
N PRO A 379 -18.60 -11.02 2.84
CA PRO A 379 -19.88 -10.30 2.81
C PRO A 379 -19.68 -8.80 3.08
N SER A 380 -20.11 -7.97 2.13
CA SER A 380 -20.00 -6.51 2.25
C SER A 380 -21.07 -5.83 1.37
N PRO A 381 -21.75 -4.77 1.88
CA PRO A 381 -22.63 -3.96 1.04
C PRO A 381 -21.96 -3.35 -0.20
N VAL A 382 -20.64 -3.16 -0.17
CA VAL A 382 -19.87 -2.68 -1.33
C VAL A 382 -19.70 -3.79 -2.37
N VAL A 383 -19.51 -5.05 -1.95
CA VAL A 383 -19.52 -6.22 -2.88
C VAL A 383 -20.87 -6.32 -3.56
N GLU A 384 -21.96 -6.23 -2.80
CA GLU A 384 -23.32 -6.26 -3.33
C GLU A 384 -23.60 -5.09 -4.30
N LEU A 385 -23.11 -3.89 -4.01
CA LEU A 385 -23.20 -2.75 -4.91
C LEU A 385 -22.49 -3.02 -6.26
N ASN A 386 -21.31 -3.62 -6.22
CA ASN A 386 -20.58 -3.99 -7.42
C ASN A 386 -21.25 -5.17 -8.15
N ARG A 387 -21.82 -6.14 -7.41
CA ARG A 387 -22.65 -7.21 -7.98
C ARG A 387 -23.86 -6.65 -8.71
N ALA A 388 -24.51 -5.63 -8.16
CA ALA A 388 -25.63 -4.96 -8.80
C ALA A 388 -25.28 -4.39 -10.18
N VAL A 389 -24.07 -3.82 -10.33
CA VAL A 389 -23.58 -3.34 -11.64
C VAL A 389 -23.41 -4.50 -12.61
N ALA A 390 -22.78 -5.61 -12.19
CA ALA A 390 -22.57 -6.78 -13.04
C ALA A 390 -23.92 -7.42 -13.47
N VAL A 391 -24.84 -7.58 -12.52
CA VAL A 391 -26.20 -8.09 -12.78
C VAL A 391 -26.96 -7.14 -13.72
N SER A 392 -26.82 -5.83 -13.57
CA SER A 392 -27.46 -4.86 -14.47
C SER A 392 -26.96 -4.98 -15.92
N MET A 393 -25.73 -5.38 -16.12
CA MET A 393 -25.17 -5.61 -17.46
C MET A 393 -25.54 -6.98 -18.03
N ALA A 394 -25.72 -7.99 -17.18
CA ALA A 394 -26.09 -9.35 -17.59
C ALA A 394 -27.61 -9.52 -17.80
N GLU A 395 -28.40 -8.96 -16.89
CA GLU A 395 -29.86 -9.24 -16.78
C GLU A 395 -30.72 -8.00 -17.00
N GLY A 396 -30.09 -6.83 -17.10
CA GLY A 396 -30.79 -5.55 -17.32
C GLY A 396 -30.81 -4.64 -16.07
N PRO A 397 -31.02 -3.32 -16.30
CA PRO A 397 -30.90 -2.32 -15.25
C PRO A 397 -31.90 -2.44 -14.10
N ALA A 398 -33.08 -3.03 -14.35
CA ALA A 398 -34.09 -3.26 -13.32
C ALA A 398 -33.63 -4.28 -12.26
N ALA A 399 -32.97 -5.37 -12.69
CA ALA A 399 -32.42 -6.37 -11.79
C ALA A 399 -31.28 -5.78 -10.90
N GLY A 400 -30.41 -5.00 -11.51
CA GLY A 400 -29.36 -4.28 -10.76
C GLY A 400 -29.93 -3.28 -9.75
N LEU A 401 -30.99 -2.52 -10.14
CA LEU A 401 -31.61 -1.54 -9.25
C LEU A 401 -32.25 -2.22 -8.03
N ALA A 402 -32.87 -3.36 -8.18
CA ALA A 402 -33.45 -4.11 -7.07
C ALA A 402 -32.42 -4.48 -6.01
N ILE A 403 -31.20 -4.86 -6.41
CA ILE A 403 -30.10 -5.13 -5.47
C ILE A 403 -29.67 -3.84 -4.77
N VAL A 404 -29.54 -2.73 -5.50
CA VAL A 404 -29.15 -1.43 -4.92
C VAL A 404 -30.16 -0.95 -3.87
N GLU A 405 -31.46 -1.10 -4.15
CA GLU A 405 -32.51 -0.74 -3.21
C GLU A 405 -32.47 -1.60 -1.93
N ALA A 406 -32.20 -2.90 -2.06
CA ALA A 406 -32.07 -3.80 -0.91
C ALA A 406 -30.92 -3.43 0.05
N ILE A 407 -29.86 -2.77 -0.44
CA ILE A 407 -28.71 -2.38 0.37
C ILE A 407 -28.66 -0.88 0.70
N ALA A 408 -29.63 -0.07 0.24
CA ALA A 408 -29.59 1.39 0.31
C ALA A 408 -29.45 1.93 1.74
N ASP A 409 -30.07 1.26 2.70
CA ASP A 409 -30.06 1.65 4.11
C ASP A 409 -28.86 1.11 4.91
N ALA A 410 -27.96 0.34 4.29
CA ALA A 410 -26.82 -0.23 4.97
C ALA A 410 -25.93 0.89 5.60
N PRO A 411 -25.66 0.84 6.92
CA PRO A 411 -24.90 1.90 7.62
C PRO A 411 -23.55 2.19 6.95
N ALA A 412 -22.93 1.17 6.37
CA ALA A 412 -21.65 1.26 5.68
C ALA A 412 -21.72 2.11 4.40
N LEU A 413 -22.89 2.25 3.77
CA LEU A 413 -23.07 3.00 2.51
C LEU A 413 -23.60 4.42 2.71
N ARG A 414 -23.95 4.85 3.91
CA ARG A 414 -24.54 6.18 4.18
C ARG A 414 -23.71 7.36 3.68
N GLN A 415 -22.37 7.24 3.75
CA GLN A 415 -21.43 8.26 3.27
C GLN A 415 -20.60 7.76 2.08
N TYR A 416 -21.13 6.80 1.34
CA TYR A 416 -20.46 6.20 0.21
C TYR A 416 -21.03 6.74 -1.11
N HIS A 417 -20.36 7.74 -1.67
CA HIS A 417 -20.82 8.47 -2.87
C HIS A 417 -21.09 7.57 -4.09
N LEU A 418 -20.48 6.39 -4.16
CA LEU A 418 -20.72 5.44 -5.26
C LEU A 418 -22.09 4.78 -5.18
N LEU A 419 -22.75 4.72 -4.02
CA LEU A 419 -24.13 4.23 -3.94
C LEU A 419 -25.08 5.10 -4.78
N PRO A 420 -25.19 6.42 -4.54
CA PRO A 420 -26.02 7.28 -5.39
C PRO A 420 -25.51 7.33 -6.84
N ALA A 421 -24.20 7.25 -7.09
CA ALA A 421 -23.67 7.24 -8.45
C ALA A 421 -24.14 6.02 -9.27
N VAL A 422 -24.10 4.82 -8.67
CA VAL A 422 -24.61 3.58 -9.30
C VAL A 422 -26.12 3.63 -9.47
N ARG A 423 -26.83 4.07 -8.43
CA ARG A 423 -28.29 4.22 -8.48
C ARG A 423 -28.70 5.16 -9.60
N GLY A 424 -28.06 6.32 -9.72
CA GLY A 424 -28.27 7.29 -10.79
C GLY A 424 -28.03 6.71 -12.19
N ASP A 425 -27.00 5.88 -12.35
CA ASP A 425 -26.71 5.21 -13.62
C ASP A 425 -27.80 4.22 -14.02
N LEU A 426 -28.27 3.43 -13.06
CA LEU A 426 -29.36 2.46 -13.29
C LEU A 426 -30.69 3.16 -13.59
N LEU A 427 -31.03 4.21 -12.87
CA LEU A 427 -32.22 5.03 -13.11
C LEU A 427 -32.21 5.67 -14.51
N ARG A 428 -31.05 6.18 -14.95
CA ARG A 428 -30.87 6.71 -16.30
C ARG A 428 -31.11 5.64 -17.37
N LYS A 429 -30.53 4.46 -17.21
CA LYS A 429 -30.74 3.32 -18.13
C LYS A 429 -32.19 2.91 -18.21
N LEU A 430 -33.01 3.18 -17.17
CA LEU A 430 -34.43 2.96 -17.10
C LEU A 430 -35.27 4.16 -17.62
N GLY A 431 -34.65 5.25 -18.08
CA GLY A 431 -35.34 6.44 -18.57
C GLY A 431 -35.86 7.35 -17.44
N ARG A 432 -35.49 7.14 -16.17
CA ARG A 432 -35.90 7.93 -15.00
C ARG A 432 -34.93 9.10 -14.78
N GLU A 433 -34.87 10.01 -15.78
CA GLU A 433 -33.84 11.06 -15.87
C GLU A 433 -33.80 12.03 -14.67
N ALA A 434 -35.00 12.48 -14.19
CA ALA A 434 -35.06 13.41 -13.05
C ALA A 434 -34.49 12.80 -11.76
N GLU A 435 -34.77 11.55 -11.51
CA GLU A 435 -34.27 10.81 -10.36
C GLU A 435 -32.76 10.51 -10.51
N ALA A 436 -32.34 10.17 -11.72
CA ALA A 436 -30.93 9.96 -12.02
C ALA A 436 -30.09 11.21 -11.75
N ARG A 437 -30.60 12.38 -12.18
CA ARG A 437 -29.95 13.69 -11.92
C ARG A 437 -29.78 13.94 -10.42
N ALA A 438 -30.84 13.80 -9.64
CA ALA A 438 -30.81 14.01 -8.20
C ALA A 438 -29.77 13.08 -7.50
N GLU A 439 -29.67 11.83 -7.96
CA GLU A 439 -28.68 10.89 -7.43
C GLU A 439 -27.24 11.28 -7.80
N PHE A 440 -26.97 11.75 -9.02
CA PHE A 440 -25.62 12.22 -9.38
C PHE A 440 -25.23 13.52 -8.62
N GLU A 441 -26.14 14.46 -8.41
CA GLU A 441 -25.91 15.64 -7.59
C GLU A 441 -25.60 15.26 -6.14
N ARG A 442 -26.36 14.31 -5.58
CA ARG A 442 -26.09 13.77 -4.25
C ARG A 442 -24.72 13.12 -4.18
N ALA A 443 -24.34 12.31 -5.17
CA ALA A 443 -23.02 11.69 -5.25
C ALA A 443 -21.90 12.73 -5.32
N ALA A 444 -22.05 13.77 -6.14
CA ALA A 444 -21.09 14.87 -6.28
C ALA A 444 -20.89 15.62 -4.95
N GLY A 445 -21.96 15.87 -4.19
CA GLY A 445 -21.88 16.50 -2.86
C GLY A 445 -21.12 15.67 -1.83
N MET A 446 -21.01 14.36 -2.04
CA MET A 446 -20.29 13.42 -1.16
C MET A 446 -18.85 13.15 -1.63
N ALA A 447 -18.52 13.42 -2.89
CA ALA A 447 -17.21 13.17 -3.48
C ALA A 447 -16.15 14.12 -2.91
N ARG A 448 -15.01 13.56 -2.43
CA ARG A 448 -13.90 14.34 -1.84
C ARG A 448 -12.83 14.68 -2.87
N ASN A 449 -12.70 13.88 -3.94
CA ASN A 449 -11.80 14.15 -5.05
C ASN A 449 -12.46 15.14 -6.01
N ALA A 450 -11.74 16.20 -6.43
CA ALA A 450 -12.27 17.23 -7.29
C ALA A 450 -12.66 16.70 -8.68
N ARG A 451 -11.80 15.89 -9.29
CA ARG A 451 -12.03 15.31 -10.62
C ARG A 451 -13.25 14.39 -10.65
N GLU A 452 -13.44 13.60 -9.58
CA GLU A 452 -14.62 12.73 -9.44
C GLU A 452 -15.90 13.53 -9.28
N ARG A 453 -15.86 14.61 -8.50
CA ARG A 453 -17.00 15.53 -8.35
C ARG A 453 -17.39 16.14 -9.68
N ASP A 454 -16.41 16.63 -10.45
CA ASP A 454 -16.66 17.25 -11.77
C ASP A 454 -17.29 16.25 -12.74
N LEU A 455 -16.81 15.00 -12.76
CA LEU A 455 -17.39 13.91 -13.55
C LEU A 455 -18.86 13.66 -13.16
N LEU A 456 -19.17 13.61 -11.87
CA LEU A 456 -20.54 13.36 -11.38
C LEU A 456 -21.48 14.52 -11.71
N LEU A 457 -21.02 15.77 -11.61
CA LEU A 457 -21.77 16.95 -12.02
C LEU A 457 -22.02 16.99 -13.54
N ALA A 458 -21.00 16.66 -14.34
CA ALA A 458 -21.18 16.52 -15.79
C ALA A 458 -22.23 15.45 -16.14
N ARG A 459 -22.24 14.34 -15.41
CA ARG A 459 -23.28 13.31 -15.57
C ARG A 459 -24.67 13.79 -15.12
N ALA A 460 -24.78 14.63 -14.10
CA ALA A 460 -26.04 15.24 -13.71
C ALA A 460 -26.61 16.18 -14.80
N GLY A 461 -25.73 16.96 -15.48
CA GLY A 461 -26.10 17.93 -16.51
C GLY A 461 -26.45 17.31 -17.89
N ASN A 462 -25.87 16.18 -18.26
CA ASN A 462 -26.04 15.58 -19.60
C ASN A 462 -27.49 15.04 -19.89
N GLY A 463 -28.39 15.08 -18.92
CA GLY A 463 -29.83 14.79 -19.14
C GLY A 463 -30.53 15.80 -20.06
N ASP A 464 -30.07 17.06 -20.10
CA ASP A 464 -30.72 18.13 -20.88
C ASP A 464 -30.37 18.08 -22.38
N VAL A 465 -29.17 17.56 -22.74
CA VAL A 465 -28.72 17.50 -24.15
C VAL A 465 -29.39 16.36 -24.92
N ALA A 466 -29.74 15.25 -24.25
CA ALA A 466 -30.41 14.11 -24.87
C ALA A 466 -31.91 14.36 -25.09
N ALA A 467 -32.55 15.14 -24.24
CA ALA A 467 -34.00 15.51 -24.41
C ALA A 467 -34.20 16.51 -25.57
N GLY A 468 -33.25 17.45 -25.78
CA GLY A 468 -33.31 18.45 -26.87
C GLY A 468 -33.08 17.87 -28.29
N ARG A 469 -32.48 16.66 -28.43
CA ARG A 469 -32.28 16.01 -29.74
C ARG A 469 -33.41 15.13 -30.20
N ARG A 470 -34.44 14.86 -29.36
CA ARG A 470 -35.66 14.10 -29.73
C ARG A 470 -36.83 15.01 -30.08
N SER A 471 -36.66 16.33 -30.04
CA SER A 471 -37.71 17.32 -30.35
C SER A 471 -37.45 18.14 -31.62
N ASN A 472 -36.54 17.69 -32.48
CA ASN A 472 -36.35 18.28 -33.81
C ASN A 472 -36.39 17.20 -34.89
#